data_d72ed157d6eef9fbbea141e7ed18deb2
#
_entry.id   d72ed157d6eef9fbbea141e7ed18deb2
#
_cell.length_a   1.000
_cell.length_b   1.000
_cell.length_c   1.000
_cell.angle_alpha   90.00
_cell.angle_beta   90.00
_cell.angle_gamma   90.00
#
_symmetry.space_group_name_H-M   'P 1'
#
loop_
_entity.id
_entity.type
_entity.pdbx_description
1 polymer ?
#
loop_
_entity_poly.entity_id
_entity_poly.type
_entity_poly.pdbx_seq_one_letter_code
_entity_poly.pdbx_strand_id
1 'polypeptide(L)'
;MFHEGDSFRTRLTHTIEVAQIARSLARRLALDEDLAEALALAHDLGHPPFGHAGEEALDSQMRPYGGFDHNAQSLKAVTSLEQRYAAFDGLNLTWETLEGIAKHNGPLRRPAPAILAYNALHDLELTTHASAEAQVAAIADDIAYNNHDLDDGIRAGLFTLEEAAALPLVAEAHAEVRAAYPDLESRRAAPETVRRVINAMIEDVVAETGRRLRALAPSSADDVRAARDPVVAFSRHMVEANLAVRDFLFHRMYRHWRVNRAAQKSKRVSQLLFQLLHGGPQMLPTRWAERAGDAGSPECARAVCDYIAGMTDRYALEEHRRLTDPNVPG
;
A
#
# COMPACT_ATOMS: atom_id res chain seq x y z
N MET A 1 -15.17 0.31 0.62
CA MET A 1 -16.38 0.40 1.44
C MET A 1 -17.07 1.72 1.10
N PHE A 2 -17.92 1.72 0.10
CA PHE A 2 -18.69 2.89 -0.30
C PHE A 2 -20.14 2.62 0.03
N HIS A 3 -20.64 3.27 1.01
CA HIS A 3 -22.00 3.70 1.33
C HIS A 3 -22.20 3.69 2.83
N GLU A 4 -21.89 4.82 3.41
CA GLU A 4 -22.53 5.45 4.56
C GLU A 4 -21.59 6.52 5.12
N GLY A 5 -21.75 7.74 4.58
CA GLY A 5 -21.09 8.94 5.11
C GLY A 5 -19.63 9.11 4.68
N ASP A 6 -19.19 10.35 4.53
CA ASP A 6 -17.85 10.84 4.16
C ASP A 6 -16.72 10.49 5.18
N SER A 7 -16.76 9.30 5.81
CA SER A 7 -15.94 9.01 6.97
C SER A 7 -14.75 8.07 6.73
N PHE A 8 -14.61 7.49 5.54
CA PHE A 8 -13.51 6.57 5.26
C PHE A 8 -12.49 7.18 4.30
N ARG A 9 -11.20 7.03 4.65
CA ARG A 9 -10.08 7.49 3.83
C ARG A 9 -10.10 6.82 2.46
N THR A 10 -9.89 7.62 1.41
CA THR A 10 -9.65 7.11 0.06
C THR A 10 -8.18 6.75 -0.09
N ARG A 11 -7.84 5.89 -1.06
CA ARG A 11 -6.42 5.60 -1.38
C ARG A 11 -5.64 6.88 -1.67
N LEU A 12 -6.24 7.83 -2.39
CA LEU A 12 -5.59 9.10 -2.70
C LEU A 12 -5.21 9.88 -1.43
N THR A 13 -6.10 9.96 -0.44
CA THR A 13 -5.78 10.64 0.82
C THR A 13 -4.71 9.90 1.61
N HIS A 14 -4.73 8.56 1.64
CA HIS A 14 -3.66 7.76 2.23
C HIS A 14 -2.32 8.05 1.56
N THR A 15 -2.24 7.93 0.24
CA THR A 15 -1.01 8.14 -0.52
C THR A 15 -0.43 9.56 -0.33
N ILE A 16 -1.30 10.60 -0.26
CA ILE A 16 -0.86 11.97 0.03
C ILE A 16 -0.26 12.09 1.44
N GLU A 17 -0.86 11.44 2.44
CA GLU A 17 -0.34 11.46 3.81
C GLU A 17 0.97 10.66 3.92
N VAL A 18 1.09 9.51 3.24
CA VAL A 18 2.37 8.78 3.12
C VAL A 18 3.44 9.68 2.52
N ALA A 19 3.13 10.39 1.42
CA ALA A 19 4.06 11.31 0.78
C ALA A 19 4.48 12.46 1.71
N GLN A 20 3.56 13.03 2.50
CA GLN A 20 3.89 14.05 3.50
C GLN A 20 4.85 13.52 4.58
N ILE A 21 4.60 12.32 5.10
CA ILE A 21 5.47 11.68 6.10
C ILE A 21 6.83 11.37 5.48
N ALA A 22 6.87 10.80 4.28
CA ALA A 22 8.10 10.47 3.56
C ALA A 22 8.97 11.72 3.32
N ARG A 23 8.38 12.81 2.82
CA ARG A 23 9.09 14.10 2.66
C ARG A 23 9.61 14.65 3.98
N SER A 24 8.81 14.58 5.05
CA SER A 24 9.23 15.04 6.38
C SER A 24 10.43 14.23 6.90
N LEU A 25 10.42 12.91 6.75
CA LEU A 25 11.53 12.04 7.10
C LEU A 25 12.76 12.31 6.23
N ALA A 26 12.60 12.39 4.90
CA ALA A 26 13.69 12.65 3.97
C ALA A 26 14.39 13.97 4.28
N ARG A 27 13.64 15.06 4.50
CA ARG A 27 14.18 16.36 4.90
C ARG A 27 15.00 16.30 6.17
N ARG A 28 14.52 15.61 7.19
CA ARG A 28 15.19 15.50 8.50
C ARG A 28 16.44 14.61 8.44
N LEU A 29 16.48 13.69 7.50
CA LEU A 29 17.61 12.77 7.26
C LEU A 29 18.59 13.29 6.20
N ALA A 30 18.33 14.47 5.61
CA ALA A 30 19.10 15.05 4.50
C ALA A 30 19.17 14.13 3.28
N LEU A 31 18.06 13.45 2.97
CA LEU A 31 17.82 12.61 1.79
C LEU A 31 17.07 13.41 0.70
N ASP A 32 16.96 12.82 -0.50
CA ASP A 32 16.20 13.42 -1.61
C ASP A 32 14.70 13.36 -1.33
N GLU A 33 14.11 14.56 -1.09
CA GLU A 33 12.68 14.68 -0.79
C GLU A 33 11.79 14.33 -2.00
N ASP A 34 12.24 14.65 -3.21
CA ASP A 34 11.44 14.45 -4.42
C ASP A 34 11.42 12.97 -4.81
N LEU A 35 12.53 12.25 -4.64
CA LEU A 35 12.56 10.80 -4.81
C LEU A 35 11.70 10.09 -3.75
N ALA A 36 11.79 10.49 -2.49
CA ALA A 36 10.97 9.92 -1.42
C ALA A 36 9.48 10.13 -1.66
N GLU A 37 9.08 11.34 -2.14
CA GLU A 37 7.71 11.65 -2.51
C GLU A 37 7.24 10.82 -3.71
N ALA A 38 8.05 10.73 -4.78
CA ALA A 38 7.71 9.95 -5.96
C ALA A 38 7.47 8.47 -5.61
N LEU A 39 8.31 7.89 -4.76
CA LEU A 39 8.19 6.52 -4.27
C LEU A 39 6.91 6.34 -3.43
N ALA A 40 6.64 7.27 -2.50
CA ALA A 40 5.43 7.26 -1.71
C ALA A 40 4.16 7.41 -2.56
N LEU A 41 4.18 8.23 -3.61
CA LEU A 41 3.05 8.37 -4.54
C LEU A 41 2.83 7.13 -5.42
N ALA A 42 3.89 6.37 -5.69
CA ALA A 42 3.84 5.23 -6.62
C ALA A 42 3.62 3.86 -5.95
N HIS A 43 3.85 3.73 -4.63
CA HIS A 43 3.89 2.43 -3.95
C HIS A 43 2.62 1.60 -4.16
N ASP A 44 1.44 2.23 -4.12
CA ASP A 44 0.12 1.60 -4.15
C ASP A 44 -0.55 1.57 -5.54
N LEU A 45 0.13 2.02 -6.62
CA LEU A 45 -0.46 2.10 -7.97
C LEU A 45 -0.96 0.75 -8.51
N GLY A 46 -0.36 -0.34 -8.09
CA GLY A 46 -0.72 -1.69 -8.50
C GLY A 46 -1.78 -2.38 -7.64
N HIS A 47 -2.25 -1.74 -6.58
CA HIS A 47 -3.32 -2.33 -5.77
C HIS A 47 -4.62 -2.46 -6.56
N PRO A 48 -5.24 -3.64 -6.59
CA PRO A 48 -6.52 -3.87 -7.24
C PRO A 48 -7.66 -3.20 -6.45
N PRO A 49 -8.88 -3.11 -7.02
CA PRO A 49 -10.03 -2.64 -6.27
C PRO A 49 -10.20 -3.42 -4.96
N PHE A 50 -10.65 -2.73 -3.92
CA PHE A 50 -10.86 -3.25 -2.57
C PHE A 50 -9.58 -3.59 -1.78
N GLY A 51 -8.41 -3.10 -2.19
CA GLY A 51 -7.14 -3.27 -1.48
C GLY A 51 -6.77 -4.74 -1.27
N HIS A 52 -6.31 -5.09 -0.06
CA HIS A 52 -5.87 -6.45 0.27
C HIS A 52 -6.94 -7.54 0.03
N ALA A 53 -8.23 -7.21 0.20
CA ALA A 53 -9.29 -8.19 -0.08
C ALA A 53 -9.38 -8.52 -1.57
N GLY A 54 -9.23 -7.51 -2.42
CA GLY A 54 -9.16 -7.70 -3.88
C GLY A 54 -7.88 -8.39 -4.32
N GLU A 55 -6.76 -8.04 -3.72
CA GLU A 55 -5.47 -8.68 -3.98
C GLU A 55 -5.51 -10.18 -3.66
N GLU A 56 -5.98 -10.56 -2.47
CA GLU A 56 -6.13 -11.97 -2.09
C GLU A 56 -7.06 -12.72 -3.05
N ALA A 57 -8.13 -12.05 -3.50
CA ALA A 57 -9.06 -12.62 -4.46
C ALA A 57 -8.41 -12.83 -5.83
N LEU A 58 -7.69 -11.84 -6.37
CA LEU A 58 -6.98 -11.96 -7.64
C LEU A 58 -5.83 -12.96 -7.54
N ASP A 59 -5.03 -12.93 -6.47
CA ASP A 59 -3.96 -13.92 -6.29
C ASP A 59 -4.51 -15.35 -6.31
N SER A 60 -5.64 -15.60 -5.63
CA SER A 60 -6.27 -16.92 -5.62
C SER A 60 -6.65 -17.42 -7.04
N GLN A 61 -7.13 -16.51 -7.91
CA GLN A 61 -7.46 -16.82 -9.30
C GLN A 61 -6.20 -16.96 -10.17
N MET A 62 -5.19 -16.18 -9.89
CA MET A 62 -3.94 -16.12 -10.65
C MET A 62 -2.90 -17.17 -10.25
N ARG A 63 -3.09 -17.94 -9.18
CA ARG A 63 -2.15 -19.01 -8.76
C ARG A 63 -1.69 -19.94 -9.88
N PRO A 64 -2.58 -20.44 -10.77
CA PRO A 64 -2.15 -21.27 -11.88
C PRO A 64 -1.30 -20.54 -12.93
N TYR A 65 -1.31 -19.20 -12.91
CA TYR A 65 -0.68 -18.31 -13.89
C TYR A 65 0.47 -17.48 -13.32
N GLY A 66 1.01 -17.87 -12.14
CA GLY A 66 2.15 -17.22 -11.50
C GLY A 66 1.79 -16.24 -10.39
N GLY A 67 0.53 -16.22 -9.94
CA GLY A 67 0.07 -15.39 -8.83
C GLY A 67 -0.16 -13.92 -9.19
N PHE A 68 -0.59 -13.14 -8.18
CA PHE A 68 -0.74 -11.70 -8.24
C PHE A 68 -0.05 -11.08 -7.02
N ASP A 69 0.67 -9.99 -7.25
CA ASP A 69 1.38 -9.19 -6.25
C ASP A 69 1.26 -7.72 -6.63
N HIS A 70 0.80 -6.87 -5.72
CA HIS A 70 0.54 -5.45 -6.03
C HIS A 70 1.82 -4.66 -6.33
N ASN A 71 2.99 -4.99 -5.73
CA ASN A 71 4.25 -4.32 -6.06
C ASN A 71 4.71 -4.66 -7.47
N ALA A 72 4.56 -5.93 -7.87
CA ALA A 72 4.79 -6.36 -9.25
C ALA A 72 3.84 -5.66 -10.22
N GLN A 73 2.59 -5.47 -9.83
CA GLN A 73 1.61 -4.73 -10.62
C GLN A 73 1.90 -3.23 -10.66
N SER A 74 2.38 -2.61 -9.56
CA SER A 74 2.86 -1.23 -9.54
C SER A 74 4.00 -1.04 -10.54
N LEU A 75 5.01 -1.91 -10.50
CA LEU A 75 6.12 -1.87 -11.46
C LEU A 75 5.61 -2.01 -12.90
N LYS A 76 4.70 -2.96 -13.16
CA LYS A 76 4.12 -3.17 -14.49
C LYS A 76 3.29 -1.96 -14.94
N ALA A 77 2.52 -1.35 -14.05
CA ALA A 77 1.73 -0.17 -14.35
C ALA A 77 2.63 0.96 -14.86
N VAL A 78 3.69 1.30 -14.13
CA VAL A 78 4.57 2.43 -14.46
C VAL A 78 5.55 2.14 -15.60
N THR A 79 5.80 0.87 -15.95
CA THR A 79 6.74 0.51 -17.03
C THR A 79 6.08 0.14 -18.35
N SER A 80 4.80 -0.29 -18.35
CA SER A 80 4.17 -0.83 -19.57
C SER A 80 2.67 -0.61 -19.72
N LEU A 81 1.88 -0.48 -18.64
CA LEU A 81 0.42 -0.35 -18.77
C LEU A 81 -0.03 1.09 -18.97
N GLU A 82 0.65 2.06 -18.34
CA GLU A 82 0.40 3.47 -18.56
C GLU A 82 0.85 3.89 -19.98
N GLN A 83 -0.01 4.62 -20.66
CA GLN A 83 0.23 5.11 -22.04
C GLN A 83 -0.01 6.61 -22.10
N ARG A 84 0.93 7.37 -21.54
CA ARG A 84 0.87 8.84 -21.47
C ARG A 84 1.69 9.52 -22.54
N TYR A 85 2.67 8.82 -23.09
CA TYR A 85 3.63 9.38 -24.06
C TYR A 85 3.47 8.73 -25.43
N ALA A 86 3.63 9.52 -26.49
CA ALA A 86 3.48 9.02 -27.86
C ALA A 86 4.64 8.09 -28.29
N ALA A 87 5.79 8.20 -27.67
CA ALA A 87 7.02 7.54 -28.09
C ALA A 87 7.31 6.23 -27.36
N PHE A 88 6.68 5.98 -26.21
CA PHE A 88 6.94 4.80 -25.39
C PHE A 88 5.77 4.50 -24.43
N ASP A 89 5.67 3.25 -24.01
CA ASP A 89 4.78 2.81 -22.94
C ASP A 89 5.44 3.10 -21.57
N GLY A 90 4.61 3.21 -20.52
CA GLY A 90 5.05 3.51 -19.16
C GLY A 90 5.26 5.00 -18.91
N LEU A 91 5.84 5.33 -17.76
CA LEU A 91 6.03 6.70 -17.27
C LEU A 91 7.47 7.20 -17.38
N ASN A 92 8.40 6.39 -17.88
CA ASN A 92 9.83 6.72 -18.00
C ASN A 92 10.46 7.20 -16.68
N LEU A 93 10.19 6.46 -15.60
CA LEU A 93 10.73 6.76 -14.28
C LEU A 93 12.22 6.41 -14.20
N THR A 94 12.93 7.03 -13.25
CA THR A 94 14.34 6.75 -13.01
C THR A 94 14.55 5.35 -12.46
N TRP A 95 15.77 4.84 -12.58
CA TRP A 95 16.13 3.53 -12.03
C TRP A 95 15.87 3.43 -10.54
N GLU A 96 16.20 4.48 -9.77
CA GLU A 96 16.01 4.55 -8.31
C GLU A 96 14.53 4.47 -7.93
N THR A 97 13.66 5.09 -8.72
CA THR A 97 12.21 5.01 -8.50
C THR A 97 11.70 3.60 -8.78
N LEU A 98 12.13 2.97 -9.87
CA LEU A 98 11.73 1.61 -10.24
C LEU A 98 12.29 0.57 -9.26
N GLU A 99 13.53 0.74 -8.81
CA GLU A 99 14.13 -0.05 -7.75
C GLU A 99 13.30 0.01 -6.48
N GLY A 100 12.96 1.22 -6.04
CA GLY A 100 12.20 1.42 -4.82
C GLY A 100 10.78 0.86 -4.88
N ILE A 101 10.08 0.99 -6.04
CA ILE A 101 8.77 0.36 -6.24
C ILE A 101 8.89 -1.17 -6.15
N ALA A 102 9.86 -1.78 -6.84
CA ALA A 102 10.05 -3.21 -6.83
C ALA A 102 10.40 -3.76 -5.45
N LYS A 103 11.24 -3.03 -4.70
CA LYS A 103 11.75 -3.41 -3.37
C LYS A 103 11.02 -2.71 -2.21
N HIS A 104 9.80 -2.29 -2.38
CA HIS A 104 9.04 -1.58 -1.33
C HIS A 104 9.02 -2.38 -0.01
N ASN A 105 8.89 -3.69 -0.09
CA ASN A 105 8.92 -4.59 1.07
C ASN A 105 10.33 -5.16 1.39
N GLY A 106 11.38 -4.54 0.87
CA GLY A 106 12.76 -4.95 1.08
C GLY A 106 13.33 -5.87 -0.01
N PRO A 107 14.49 -6.50 0.22
CA PRO A 107 15.17 -7.37 -0.73
C PRO A 107 14.31 -8.55 -1.20
N LEU A 108 14.28 -8.82 -2.50
CA LEU A 108 13.46 -9.86 -3.11
C LEU A 108 14.26 -11.13 -3.35
N ARG A 109 14.01 -12.17 -2.55
CA ARG A 109 14.61 -13.51 -2.74
C ARG A 109 13.80 -14.40 -3.69
N ARG A 110 12.51 -14.12 -3.87
CA ARG A 110 11.57 -14.84 -4.73
C ARG A 110 10.67 -13.82 -5.43
N PRO A 111 11.21 -13.05 -6.37
CA PRO A 111 10.45 -12.02 -7.04
C PRO A 111 9.32 -12.61 -7.90
N ALA A 112 8.23 -11.89 -8.01
CA ALA A 112 7.12 -12.25 -8.89
C ALA A 112 7.57 -12.27 -10.37
N PRO A 113 6.91 -13.08 -11.23
CA PRO A 113 7.30 -13.23 -12.64
C PRO A 113 7.43 -11.90 -13.42
N ALA A 114 6.54 -10.92 -13.14
CA ALA A 114 6.61 -9.62 -13.80
C ALA A 114 7.84 -8.81 -13.39
N ILE A 115 8.25 -8.89 -12.13
CA ILE A 115 9.49 -8.25 -11.64
C ILE A 115 10.71 -8.93 -12.28
N LEU A 116 10.72 -10.27 -12.36
CA LEU A 116 11.81 -11.01 -13.01
C LEU A 116 11.93 -10.65 -14.50
N ALA A 117 10.83 -10.55 -15.21
CA ALA A 117 10.81 -10.19 -16.62
C ALA A 117 11.38 -8.78 -16.85
N TYR A 118 11.02 -7.82 -16.01
CA TYR A 118 11.57 -6.47 -16.07
C TYR A 118 13.07 -6.45 -15.70
N ASN A 119 13.44 -7.13 -14.63
CA ASN A 119 14.82 -7.20 -14.14
C ASN A 119 15.79 -7.83 -15.15
N ALA A 120 15.32 -8.74 -16.02
CA ALA A 120 16.13 -9.32 -17.08
C ALA A 120 16.55 -8.30 -18.14
N LEU A 121 15.80 -7.20 -18.29
CA LEU A 121 16.10 -6.10 -19.21
C LEU A 121 16.84 -4.95 -18.53
N HIS A 122 16.50 -4.68 -17.27
CA HIS A 122 17.02 -3.59 -16.46
C HIS A 122 17.25 -4.10 -15.04
N ASP A 123 18.47 -4.47 -14.69
CA ASP A 123 18.82 -5.00 -13.39
C ASP A 123 18.51 -3.99 -12.27
N LEU A 124 17.58 -4.34 -11.39
CA LEU A 124 17.18 -3.55 -10.22
C LEU A 124 17.86 -4.02 -8.93
N GLU A 125 18.90 -4.84 -9.03
CA GLU A 125 19.66 -5.36 -7.87
C GLU A 125 18.76 -5.97 -6.78
N LEU A 126 17.80 -6.82 -7.19
CA LEU A 126 16.66 -7.28 -6.39
C LEU A 126 17.04 -7.88 -5.03
N THR A 127 18.27 -8.37 -4.84
CA THR A 127 18.71 -9.03 -3.62
C THR A 127 19.33 -8.10 -2.58
N THR A 128 19.60 -6.84 -2.95
CA THR A 128 20.10 -5.79 -2.04
C THR A 128 18.95 -5.02 -1.41
N HIS A 129 19.23 -4.23 -0.36
CA HIS A 129 18.26 -3.25 0.12
C HIS A 129 17.98 -2.18 -0.96
N ALA A 130 16.87 -1.49 -0.86
CA ALA A 130 16.59 -0.32 -1.68
C ALA A 130 17.34 0.91 -1.15
N SER A 131 17.33 2.01 -1.92
CA SER A 131 17.85 3.31 -1.47
C SER A 131 17.26 3.75 -0.13
N ALA A 132 17.91 4.67 0.57
CA ALA A 132 17.41 5.20 1.83
C ALA A 132 16.04 5.89 1.64
N GLU A 133 15.82 6.58 0.52
CA GLU A 133 14.55 7.21 0.15
C GLU A 133 13.43 6.20 -0.02
N ALA A 134 13.71 5.06 -0.65
CA ALA A 134 12.72 3.99 -0.79
C ALA A 134 12.40 3.33 0.57
N GLN A 135 13.39 3.15 1.43
CA GLN A 135 13.17 2.70 2.81
C GLN A 135 12.35 3.71 3.61
N VAL A 136 12.56 5.03 3.39
CA VAL A 136 11.73 6.10 3.98
C VAL A 136 10.29 6.01 3.49
N ALA A 137 10.05 5.80 2.20
CA ALA A 137 8.70 5.65 1.66
C ALA A 137 7.97 4.44 2.27
N ALA A 138 8.65 3.31 2.41
CA ALA A 138 8.09 2.10 3.01
C ALA A 138 7.73 2.29 4.51
N ILE A 139 8.61 2.92 5.28
CA ILE A 139 8.31 3.15 6.71
C ILE A 139 7.26 4.24 6.91
N ALA A 140 7.18 5.21 5.99
CA ALA A 140 6.13 6.24 5.99
C ALA A 140 4.75 5.62 5.73
N ASP A 141 4.67 4.61 4.86
CA ASP A 141 3.45 3.83 4.65
C ASP A 141 3.04 3.06 5.91
N ASP A 142 3.97 2.37 6.57
CA ASP A 142 3.71 1.69 7.86
C ASP A 142 3.19 2.66 8.93
N ILE A 143 3.76 3.88 9.03
CA ILE A 143 3.31 4.92 9.96
C ILE A 143 1.88 5.35 9.60
N ALA A 144 1.64 5.70 8.34
CA ALA A 144 0.35 6.16 7.87
C ALA A 144 -0.72 5.08 8.07
N TYR A 145 -0.46 3.87 7.60
CA TYR A 145 -1.42 2.75 7.63
C TYR A 145 -1.93 2.45 9.04
N ASN A 146 -1.03 2.21 10.01
CA ASN A 146 -1.42 1.84 11.36
C ASN A 146 -2.18 2.97 12.08
N ASN A 147 -1.80 4.22 11.84
CA ASN A 147 -2.46 5.38 12.45
C ASN A 147 -3.80 5.72 11.79
N HIS A 148 -3.92 5.49 10.48
CA HIS A 148 -5.19 5.62 9.77
C HIS A 148 -6.19 4.61 10.28
N ASP A 149 -5.77 3.37 10.47
CA ASP A 149 -6.64 2.31 10.97
C ASP A 149 -7.07 2.54 12.42
N LEU A 150 -6.21 3.14 13.26
CA LEU A 150 -6.60 3.59 14.60
C LEU A 150 -7.69 4.67 14.54
N ASP A 151 -7.50 5.71 13.72
CA ASP A 151 -8.47 6.81 13.56
C ASP A 151 -9.79 6.30 12.97
N ASP A 152 -9.73 5.50 11.91
CA ASP A 152 -10.89 4.93 11.24
C ASP A 152 -11.66 3.95 12.15
N GLY A 153 -10.95 3.14 12.93
CA GLY A 153 -11.56 2.23 13.89
C GLY A 153 -12.33 2.95 14.99
N ILE A 154 -11.76 4.04 15.52
CA ILE A 154 -12.43 4.89 16.52
C ILE A 154 -13.65 5.58 15.88
N ARG A 155 -13.51 6.19 14.69
CA ARG A 155 -14.61 6.86 13.97
C ARG A 155 -15.75 5.91 13.59
N ALA A 156 -15.42 4.69 13.22
CA ALA A 156 -16.41 3.65 12.90
C ALA A 156 -17.06 3.02 14.13
N GLY A 157 -16.63 3.40 15.35
CA GLY A 157 -17.13 2.84 16.60
C GLY A 157 -16.83 1.35 16.77
N LEU A 158 -15.70 0.89 16.20
CA LEU A 158 -15.24 -0.49 16.37
C LEU A 158 -14.57 -0.70 17.73
N PHE A 159 -13.95 0.36 18.24
CA PHE A 159 -13.37 0.48 19.58
C PHE A 159 -13.30 1.95 19.99
N THR A 160 -13.10 2.23 21.28
CA THR A 160 -12.99 3.60 21.78
C THR A 160 -11.54 4.05 21.90
N LEU A 161 -11.32 5.37 22.05
CA LEU A 161 -9.99 5.92 22.32
C LEU A 161 -9.42 5.38 23.64
N GLU A 162 -10.26 5.20 24.67
CA GLU A 162 -9.86 4.65 25.97
C GLU A 162 -9.40 3.20 25.85
N GLU A 163 -10.05 2.39 25.00
CA GLU A 163 -9.60 1.04 24.71
C GLU A 163 -8.24 1.04 23.97
N ALA A 164 -8.06 1.93 23.00
CA ALA A 164 -6.78 2.09 22.29
C ALA A 164 -5.68 2.64 23.22
N ALA A 165 -6.01 3.48 24.19
CA ALA A 165 -5.07 4.01 25.17
C ALA A 165 -4.59 2.96 26.20
N ALA A 166 -5.03 1.71 26.12
CA ALA A 166 -4.38 0.59 26.81
C ALA A 166 -3.01 0.22 26.17
N LEU A 167 -2.76 0.65 24.93
CA LEU A 167 -1.49 0.45 24.24
C LEU A 167 -0.47 1.50 24.65
N PRO A 168 0.77 1.14 25.03
CA PRO A 168 1.76 2.08 25.57
C PRO A 168 1.95 3.33 24.70
N LEU A 169 2.17 3.17 23.40
CA LEU A 169 2.37 4.27 22.46
C LEU A 169 1.17 5.22 22.40
N VAL A 170 -0.05 4.69 22.42
CA VAL A 170 -1.29 5.50 22.40
C VAL A 170 -1.53 6.12 23.77
N ALA A 171 -1.22 5.41 24.87
CA ALA A 171 -1.34 5.89 26.25
C ALA A 171 -0.50 7.16 26.48
N GLU A 172 0.76 7.15 26.07
CA GLU A 172 1.68 8.29 26.20
C GLU A 172 1.13 9.52 25.45
N ALA A 173 0.79 9.34 24.18
CA ALA A 173 0.21 10.39 23.34
C ALA A 173 -1.11 10.92 23.91
N HIS A 174 -1.99 10.05 24.40
CA HIS A 174 -3.26 10.43 25.00
C HIS A 174 -3.07 11.21 26.32
N ALA A 175 -2.13 10.76 27.17
CA ALA A 175 -1.78 11.47 28.42
C ALA A 175 -1.26 12.88 28.12
N GLU A 176 -0.43 13.08 27.13
CA GLU A 176 0.02 14.41 26.70
C GLU A 176 -1.15 15.29 26.22
N VAL A 177 -2.09 14.73 25.45
CA VAL A 177 -3.29 15.45 25.01
C VAL A 177 -4.13 15.89 26.22
N ARG A 178 -4.37 14.99 27.17
CA ARG A 178 -5.12 15.28 28.39
C ARG A 178 -4.43 16.32 29.28
N ALA A 179 -3.11 16.28 29.34
CA ALA A 179 -2.32 17.29 30.09
C ALA A 179 -2.38 18.67 29.44
N ALA A 180 -2.31 18.72 28.10
CA ALA A 180 -2.37 20.00 27.37
C ALA A 180 -3.80 20.56 27.26
N TYR A 181 -4.81 19.69 27.23
CA TYR A 181 -6.22 20.05 27.02
C TYR A 181 -7.14 19.21 27.92
N PRO A 182 -7.24 19.53 29.25
CA PRO A 182 -7.98 18.73 30.22
C PRO A 182 -9.46 18.52 29.89
N ASP A 183 -10.10 19.54 29.29
CA ASP A 183 -11.54 19.56 28.98
C ASP A 183 -11.84 19.26 27.51
N LEU A 184 -10.88 18.68 26.76
CA LEU A 184 -11.05 18.39 25.35
C LEU A 184 -12.09 17.29 25.13
N GLU A 185 -13.08 17.57 24.28
CA GLU A 185 -14.08 16.60 23.87
C GLU A 185 -13.45 15.39 23.19
N SER A 186 -13.96 14.19 23.44
CA SER A 186 -13.45 12.91 22.87
C SER A 186 -13.34 12.96 21.35
N ARG A 187 -14.28 13.64 20.66
CA ARG A 187 -14.25 13.82 19.20
C ARG A 187 -13.00 14.55 18.70
N ARG A 188 -12.43 15.45 19.47
CA ARG A 188 -11.18 16.17 19.17
C ARG A 188 -9.96 15.48 19.76
N ALA A 189 -10.14 14.74 20.86
CA ALA A 189 -9.05 14.05 21.53
C ALA A 189 -8.48 12.91 20.67
N ALA A 190 -9.33 12.17 19.94
CA ALA A 190 -8.88 11.06 19.12
C ALA A 190 -7.92 11.51 17.99
N PRO A 191 -8.28 12.43 17.07
CA PRO A 191 -7.36 12.87 16.02
C PRO A 191 -6.12 13.59 16.57
N GLU A 192 -6.23 14.30 17.68
CA GLU A 192 -5.07 14.94 18.34
C GLU A 192 -4.12 13.87 18.92
N THR A 193 -4.65 12.79 19.51
CA THR A 193 -3.85 11.66 19.99
C THR A 193 -3.14 10.96 18.83
N VAL A 194 -3.86 10.65 17.76
CA VAL A 194 -3.29 9.99 16.57
C VAL A 194 -2.18 10.86 15.95
N ARG A 195 -2.37 12.16 15.84
CA ARG A 195 -1.33 13.08 15.35
C ARG A 195 -0.05 13.03 16.20
N ARG A 196 -0.18 12.90 17.53
CA ARG A 196 0.98 12.76 18.42
C ARG A 196 1.66 11.41 18.29
N VAL A 197 0.88 10.33 18.10
CA VAL A 197 1.43 8.99 17.79
C VAL A 197 2.26 9.04 16.52
N ILE A 198 1.73 9.62 15.43
CA ILE A 198 2.47 9.79 14.16
C ILE A 198 3.78 10.56 14.41
N ASN A 199 3.72 11.66 15.16
CA ASN A 199 4.92 12.45 15.45
C ASN A 199 5.95 11.66 16.27
N ALA A 200 5.53 10.91 17.29
CA ALA A 200 6.42 10.07 18.08
C ALA A 200 7.11 8.97 17.21
N MET A 201 6.36 8.36 16.29
CA MET A 201 6.91 7.39 15.35
C MET A 201 7.93 8.04 14.39
N ILE A 202 7.65 9.24 13.88
CA ILE A 202 8.60 10.00 13.02
C ILE A 202 9.88 10.34 13.80
N GLU A 203 9.76 10.82 15.03
CA GLU A 203 10.93 11.15 15.88
C GLU A 203 11.81 9.92 16.12
N ASP A 204 11.19 8.78 16.42
CA ASP A 204 11.88 7.52 16.64
C ASP A 204 12.64 7.06 15.38
N VAL A 205 11.98 7.08 14.21
CA VAL A 205 12.63 6.73 12.93
C VAL A 205 13.84 7.62 12.66
N VAL A 206 13.71 8.93 12.85
CA VAL A 206 14.82 9.86 12.61
C VAL A 206 15.99 9.58 13.55
N ALA A 207 15.71 9.37 14.84
CA ALA A 207 16.74 9.08 15.84
C ALA A 207 17.46 7.76 15.55
N GLU A 208 16.72 6.68 15.29
CA GLU A 208 17.29 5.35 15.02
C GLU A 208 18.04 5.32 13.68
N THR A 209 17.46 5.89 12.62
CA THR A 209 18.11 5.99 11.30
C THR A 209 19.42 6.78 11.40
N GLY A 210 19.40 7.92 12.09
CA GLY A 210 20.61 8.70 12.34
C GLY A 210 21.68 7.90 13.10
N ARG A 211 21.30 7.08 14.07
CA ARG A 211 22.20 6.17 14.77
C ARG A 211 22.81 5.11 13.81
N ARG A 212 21.96 4.50 12.96
CA ARG A 212 22.40 3.47 12.00
C ARG A 212 23.31 4.05 10.93
N LEU A 213 22.98 5.21 10.36
CA LEU A 213 23.81 5.89 9.36
C LEU A 213 25.18 6.28 9.93
N ARG A 214 25.24 6.78 11.18
CA ARG A 214 26.54 7.06 11.83
C ARG A 214 27.37 5.79 12.05
N ALA A 215 26.74 4.66 12.35
CA ALA A 215 27.43 3.39 12.53
C ALA A 215 27.92 2.79 11.22
N LEU A 216 27.13 2.90 10.14
CA LEU A 216 27.47 2.43 8.80
C LEU A 216 28.51 3.35 8.15
N ALA A 217 28.45 4.67 8.40
CA ALA A 217 29.27 5.70 7.76
C ALA A 217 29.33 5.56 6.22
N PRO A 218 28.18 5.50 5.52
CA PRO A 218 28.15 5.22 4.09
C PRO A 218 28.83 6.34 3.31
N SER A 219 29.58 6.01 2.26
CA SER A 219 30.19 6.95 1.33
C SER A 219 29.36 7.13 0.06
N SER A 220 28.40 6.24 -0.18
CA SER A 220 27.54 6.20 -1.37
C SER A 220 26.18 5.59 -1.07
N ALA A 221 25.23 5.72 -1.99
CA ALA A 221 23.96 5.02 -1.95
C ALA A 221 24.14 3.49 -2.04
N ASP A 222 25.20 3.02 -2.70
CA ASP A 222 25.49 1.60 -2.84
C ASP A 222 25.91 0.98 -1.50
N ASP A 223 26.57 1.74 -0.62
CA ASP A 223 26.86 1.27 0.73
C ASP A 223 25.58 1.04 1.55
N VAL A 224 24.53 1.88 1.29
CA VAL A 224 23.22 1.70 1.89
C VAL A 224 22.54 0.45 1.33
N ARG A 225 22.60 0.22 0.01
CA ARG A 225 22.04 -0.97 -0.64
C ARG A 225 22.71 -2.26 -0.17
N ALA A 226 24.02 -2.24 -0.01
CA ALA A 226 24.83 -3.37 0.42
C ALA A 226 24.81 -3.61 1.94
N ALA A 227 24.18 -2.74 2.72
CA ALA A 227 24.12 -2.88 4.17
C ALA A 227 23.45 -4.21 4.57
N ARG A 228 23.90 -4.79 5.69
CA ARG A 228 23.32 -6.03 6.22
C ARG A 228 21.86 -5.88 6.62
N ASP A 229 21.54 -4.77 7.26
CA ASP A 229 20.22 -4.43 7.79
C ASP A 229 19.74 -3.10 7.17
N PRO A 230 18.44 -2.85 7.04
CA PRO A 230 17.95 -1.59 6.51
C PRO A 230 18.45 -0.43 7.37
N VAL A 231 18.80 0.69 6.74
CA VAL A 231 19.29 1.88 7.46
C VAL A 231 18.14 2.71 8.02
N VAL A 232 17.01 2.77 7.32
CA VAL A 232 15.81 3.44 7.81
C VAL A 232 14.95 2.42 8.54
N ALA A 233 14.75 2.64 9.84
CA ALA A 233 14.02 1.70 10.67
C ALA A 233 13.53 2.35 11.97
N PHE A 234 12.54 1.74 12.58
CA PHE A 234 12.18 1.99 13.97
C PHE A 234 13.23 1.46 14.94
N SER A 235 13.34 2.09 16.11
CA SER A 235 14.02 1.50 17.25
C SER A 235 13.34 0.19 17.69
N ARG A 236 14.08 -0.65 18.43
CA ARG A 236 13.50 -1.89 18.95
C ARG A 236 12.25 -1.63 19.81
N HIS A 237 12.28 -0.58 20.64
CA HIS A 237 11.15 -0.20 21.47
C HIS A 237 9.92 0.16 20.62
N MET A 238 10.10 0.98 19.57
CA MET A 238 9.01 1.38 18.68
C MET A 238 8.49 0.19 17.84
N VAL A 239 9.35 -0.74 17.43
CA VAL A 239 8.90 -1.98 16.78
C VAL A 239 7.97 -2.78 17.69
N GLU A 240 8.33 -2.96 18.97
CA GLU A 240 7.50 -3.68 19.95
C GLU A 240 6.16 -2.95 20.17
N ALA A 241 6.19 -1.62 20.32
CA ALA A 241 4.99 -0.81 20.47
C ALA A 241 4.07 -0.86 19.23
N ASN A 242 4.66 -0.78 18.03
CA ASN A 242 3.92 -0.87 16.77
C ASN A 242 3.30 -2.26 16.55
N LEU A 243 3.99 -3.32 16.92
CA LEU A 243 3.44 -4.68 16.91
C LEU A 243 2.22 -4.81 17.83
N ALA A 244 2.23 -4.18 19.00
CA ALA A 244 1.08 -4.17 19.91
C ALA A 244 -0.12 -3.43 19.29
N VAL A 245 0.11 -2.31 18.58
CA VAL A 245 -0.95 -1.60 17.83
C VAL A 245 -1.52 -2.50 16.72
N ARG A 246 -0.68 -3.15 15.95
CA ARG A 246 -1.10 -4.06 14.85
C ARG A 246 -1.92 -5.25 15.38
N ASP A 247 -1.50 -5.84 16.50
CA ASP A 247 -2.24 -6.94 17.14
C ASP A 247 -3.61 -6.48 17.64
N PHE A 248 -3.68 -5.31 18.28
CA PHE A 248 -4.94 -4.70 18.70
C PHE A 248 -5.88 -4.47 17.51
N LEU A 249 -5.40 -3.85 16.44
CA LEU A 249 -6.16 -3.61 15.21
C LEU A 249 -6.64 -4.94 14.58
N PHE A 250 -5.77 -5.95 14.57
CA PHE A 250 -6.14 -7.27 14.05
C PHE A 250 -7.34 -7.85 14.79
N HIS A 251 -7.35 -7.79 16.11
CA HIS A 251 -8.43 -8.36 16.91
C HIS A 251 -9.69 -7.49 16.94
N ARG A 252 -9.54 -6.16 17.03
CA ARG A 252 -10.65 -5.24 17.24
C ARG A 252 -11.28 -4.72 15.95
N MET A 253 -10.49 -4.62 14.87
CA MET A 253 -10.94 -4.08 13.59
C MET A 253 -11.01 -5.15 12.51
N TYR A 254 -9.91 -5.80 12.14
CA TYR A 254 -9.91 -6.69 10.97
C TYR A 254 -10.72 -7.96 11.18
N ARG A 255 -10.88 -8.44 12.40
CA ARG A 255 -11.76 -9.56 12.73
C ARG A 255 -13.19 -9.15 13.07
N HIS A 256 -13.50 -7.88 13.07
CA HIS A 256 -14.85 -7.41 13.32
C HIS A 256 -15.82 -7.88 12.23
N TRP A 257 -17.02 -8.34 12.60
CA TRP A 257 -17.96 -8.94 11.66
C TRP A 257 -18.40 -8.02 10.51
N ARG A 258 -18.49 -6.69 10.72
CA ARG A 258 -18.78 -5.70 9.68
C ARG A 258 -17.68 -5.66 8.64
N VAL A 259 -16.41 -5.62 9.06
CA VAL A 259 -15.24 -5.60 8.20
C VAL A 259 -15.14 -6.90 7.42
N ASN A 260 -15.31 -8.05 8.08
CA ASN A 260 -15.31 -9.36 7.44
C ASN A 260 -16.40 -9.49 6.37
N ARG A 261 -17.62 -9.00 6.64
CA ARG A 261 -18.70 -9.00 5.63
C ARG A 261 -18.34 -8.16 4.41
N ALA A 262 -17.76 -6.97 4.61
CA ALA A 262 -17.33 -6.10 3.53
C ALA A 262 -16.21 -6.77 2.71
N ALA A 263 -15.19 -7.29 3.37
CA ALA A 263 -14.08 -8.01 2.72
C ALA A 263 -14.56 -9.21 1.90
N GLN A 264 -15.49 -10.04 2.44
CA GLN A 264 -16.04 -11.18 1.72
C GLN A 264 -16.87 -10.78 0.50
N LYS A 265 -17.63 -9.68 0.57
CA LYS A 265 -18.34 -9.14 -0.60
C LYS A 265 -17.35 -8.69 -1.67
N SER A 266 -16.32 -7.95 -1.29
CA SER A 266 -15.27 -7.45 -2.18
C SER A 266 -14.52 -8.60 -2.87
N LYS A 267 -14.11 -9.62 -2.11
CA LYS A 267 -13.47 -10.83 -2.68
C LYS A 267 -14.36 -11.50 -3.71
N ARG A 268 -15.65 -11.66 -3.41
CA ARG A 268 -16.60 -12.28 -4.32
C ARG A 268 -16.76 -11.48 -5.61
N VAL A 269 -16.83 -10.15 -5.54
CA VAL A 269 -16.89 -9.29 -6.72
C VAL A 269 -15.65 -9.48 -7.59
N SER A 270 -14.45 -9.39 -7.02
CA SER A 270 -13.19 -9.57 -7.76
C SER A 270 -13.08 -10.96 -8.40
N GLN A 271 -13.46 -12.01 -7.68
CA GLN A 271 -13.45 -13.39 -8.19
C GLN A 271 -14.42 -13.59 -9.35
N LEU A 272 -15.65 -13.09 -9.23
CA LEU A 272 -16.66 -13.21 -10.29
C LEU A 272 -16.27 -12.41 -11.53
N LEU A 273 -15.76 -11.19 -11.38
CA LEU A 273 -15.22 -10.41 -12.50
C LEU A 273 -14.13 -11.20 -13.24
N PHE A 274 -13.16 -11.74 -12.51
CA PHE A 274 -12.10 -12.55 -13.12
C PHE A 274 -12.67 -13.76 -13.86
N GLN A 275 -13.54 -14.55 -13.25
CA GLN A 275 -14.11 -15.77 -13.84
C GLN A 275 -14.92 -15.49 -15.09
N LEU A 276 -15.77 -14.46 -15.07
CA LEU A 276 -16.59 -14.08 -16.22
C LEU A 276 -15.73 -13.61 -17.39
N LEU A 277 -14.80 -12.70 -17.15
CA LEU A 277 -13.97 -12.11 -18.19
C LEU A 277 -12.91 -13.10 -18.73
N HIS A 278 -12.37 -13.98 -17.89
CA HIS A 278 -11.43 -15.03 -18.30
C HIS A 278 -12.11 -16.12 -19.14
N GLY A 279 -13.37 -16.46 -18.80
CA GLY A 279 -14.18 -17.39 -19.58
C GLY A 279 -14.77 -16.80 -20.87
N GLY A 280 -14.86 -15.46 -20.95
CA GLY A 280 -15.45 -14.74 -22.08
C GLY A 280 -14.73 -13.43 -22.38
N PRO A 281 -13.48 -13.47 -22.91
CA PRO A 281 -12.67 -12.28 -23.15
C PRO A 281 -13.29 -11.29 -24.15
N GLN A 282 -14.26 -11.72 -24.95
CA GLN A 282 -15.03 -10.85 -25.83
C GLN A 282 -15.93 -9.84 -25.06
N MET A 283 -16.09 -10.03 -23.75
CA MET A 283 -16.76 -9.06 -22.87
C MET A 283 -15.86 -7.94 -22.37
N LEU A 284 -14.55 -8.05 -22.59
CA LEU A 284 -13.59 -7.00 -22.28
C LEU A 284 -13.74 -5.82 -23.23
N PRO A 285 -13.41 -4.59 -22.81
CA PRO A 285 -13.24 -3.47 -23.74
C PRO A 285 -12.25 -3.83 -24.85
N THR A 286 -12.49 -3.35 -26.07
CA THR A 286 -11.76 -3.76 -27.31
C THR A 286 -10.25 -3.87 -27.12
N ARG A 287 -9.61 -2.86 -26.53
CA ARG A 287 -8.17 -2.85 -26.28
C ARG A 287 -7.69 -4.02 -25.41
N TRP A 288 -8.49 -4.42 -24.42
CA TRP A 288 -8.17 -5.52 -23.51
C TRP A 288 -8.50 -6.88 -24.14
N ALA A 289 -9.57 -6.95 -24.91
CA ALA A 289 -9.94 -8.16 -25.67
C ALA A 289 -8.84 -8.54 -26.69
N GLU A 290 -8.28 -7.55 -27.39
CA GLU A 290 -7.15 -7.74 -28.32
C GLU A 290 -5.89 -8.30 -27.65
N ARG A 291 -5.68 -7.99 -26.37
CA ARG A 291 -4.55 -8.47 -25.55
C ARG A 291 -4.79 -9.82 -24.92
N ALA A 292 -6.06 -10.19 -24.72
CA ALA A 292 -6.43 -11.36 -23.93
C ALA A 292 -6.19 -12.68 -24.68
N GLY A 293 -6.28 -12.68 -26.01
CA GLY A 293 -6.21 -13.93 -26.78
C GLY A 293 -7.36 -14.89 -26.45
N ASP A 294 -7.09 -16.18 -26.47
CA ASP A 294 -8.10 -17.22 -26.31
C ASP A 294 -8.62 -17.34 -24.87
N ALA A 295 -9.93 -17.60 -24.73
CA ALA A 295 -10.55 -17.83 -23.44
C ALA A 295 -9.87 -18.98 -22.67
N GLY A 296 -9.64 -18.76 -21.38
CA GLY A 296 -9.00 -19.75 -20.51
C GLY A 296 -7.48 -19.85 -20.63
N SER A 297 -6.85 -19.09 -21.55
CA SER A 297 -5.39 -19.09 -21.72
C SER A 297 -4.66 -18.33 -20.60
N PRO A 298 -3.36 -18.60 -20.38
CA PRO A 298 -2.55 -17.80 -19.46
C PRO A 298 -2.47 -16.32 -19.86
N GLU A 299 -2.44 -16.02 -21.15
CA GLU A 299 -2.45 -14.67 -21.71
C GLU A 299 -3.75 -13.95 -21.35
N CYS A 300 -4.89 -14.65 -21.52
CA CYS A 300 -6.19 -14.15 -21.11
C CYS A 300 -6.24 -13.86 -19.61
N ALA A 301 -5.78 -14.79 -18.77
CA ALA A 301 -5.73 -14.61 -17.34
C ALA A 301 -4.93 -13.36 -16.95
N ARG A 302 -3.79 -13.12 -17.59
CA ARG A 302 -2.93 -11.96 -17.34
C ARG A 302 -3.59 -10.67 -17.77
N ALA A 303 -4.17 -10.61 -18.97
CA ALA A 303 -4.87 -9.42 -19.47
C ALA A 303 -6.10 -9.05 -18.62
N VAL A 304 -6.88 -10.04 -18.19
CA VAL A 304 -8.03 -9.87 -17.30
C VAL A 304 -7.58 -9.36 -15.92
N CYS A 305 -6.51 -9.94 -15.39
CA CYS A 305 -5.94 -9.51 -14.11
C CYS A 305 -5.49 -8.04 -14.17
N ASP A 306 -4.76 -7.65 -15.22
CA ASP A 306 -4.31 -6.27 -15.42
C ASP A 306 -5.50 -5.29 -15.55
N TYR A 307 -6.54 -5.71 -16.29
CA TYR A 307 -7.75 -4.91 -16.44
C TYR A 307 -8.46 -4.68 -15.11
N ILE A 308 -8.65 -5.74 -14.31
CA ILE A 308 -9.30 -5.64 -13.00
C ILE A 308 -8.42 -4.84 -12.04
N ALA A 309 -7.11 -5.06 -12.02
CA ALA A 309 -6.20 -4.34 -11.13
C ALA A 309 -6.21 -2.82 -11.39
N GLY A 310 -6.45 -2.39 -12.62
CA GLY A 310 -6.58 -0.97 -12.98
C GLY A 310 -7.93 -0.33 -12.62
N MET A 311 -8.88 -1.05 -12.05
CA MET A 311 -10.19 -0.51 -11.68
C MET A 311 -10.15 0.22 -10.34
N THR A 312 -10.98 1.26 -10.21
CA THR A 312 -11.39 1.77 -8.89
C THR A 312 -12.42 0.85 -8.27
N ASP A 313 -12.61 0.91 -6.95
CA ASP A 313 -13.66 0.15 -6.24
C ASP A 313 -15.04 0.38 -6.84
N ARG A 314 -15.35 1.66 -7.15
CA ARG A 314 -16.62 2.04 -7.76
C ARG A 314 -16.79 1.42 -9.15
N TYR A 315 -15.76 1.50 -9.98
CA TYR A 315 -15.80 0.95 -11.32
C TYR A 315 -15.96 -0.59 -11.29
N ALA A 316 -15.25 -1.27 -10.41
CA ALA A 316 -15.39 -2.72 -10.24
C ALA A 316 -16.81 -3.15 -9.83
N LEU A 317 -17.47 -2.38 -8.94
CA LEU A 317 -18.86 -2.64 -8.57
C LEU A 317 -19.83 -2.37 -9.74
N GLU A 318 -19.62 -1.31 -10.49
CA GLU A 318 -20.42 -0.99 -11.68
C GLU A 318 -20.25 -2.06 -12.76
N GLU A 319 -19.02 -2.47 -13.05
CA GLU A 319 -18.71 -3.51 -14.03
C GLU A 319 -19.27 -4.87 -13.62
N HIS A 320 -19.17 -5.22 -12.35
CA HIS A 320 -19.82 -6.42 -11.82
C HIS A 320 -21.34 -6.38 -12.04
N ARG A 321 -22.00 -5.25 -11.83
CA ARG A 321 -23.44 -5.09 -12.09
C ARG A 321 -23.76 -5.25 -13.57
N ARG A 322 -22.99 -4.59 -14.47
CA ARG A 322 -23.18 -4.71 -15.93
C ARG A 322 -23.09 -6.13 -16.42
N LEU A 323 -22.19 -6.92 -15.84
CA LEU A 323 -21.97 -8.31 -16.26
C LEU A 323 -22.94 -9.31 -15.60
N THR A 324 -23.61 -8.96 -14.50
CA THR A 324 -24.40 -9.93 -13.71
C THR A 324 -25.87 -9.57 -13.55
N ASP A 325 -26.26 -8.29 -13.67
CA ASP A 325 -27.65 -7.86 -13.53
C ASP A 325 -28.29 -7.60 -14.91
N PRO A 326 -29.26 -8.43 -15.35
CA PRO A 326 -29.90 -8.29 -16.66
C PRO A 326 -30.70 -7.00 -16.82
N ASN A 327 -30.96 -6.24 -15.75
CA ASN A 327 -31.67 -4.97 -15.81
C ASN A 327 -30.72 -3.77 -16.00
N VAL A 328 -29.42 -3.98 -15.95
CA VAL A 328 -28.41 -2.94 -16.16
C VAL A 328 -27.84 -3.07 -17.58
N PRO A 329 -27.87 -1.99 -18.40
CA PRO A 329 -27.25 -2.02 -19.72
C PRO A 329 -25.76 -2.35 -19.62
N GLY A 330 -25.28 -3.22 -20.53
CA GLY A 330 -23.89 -3.65 -20.60
C GLY A 330 -22.93 -2.56 -21.13
#